data_eb696901a9a0074f4b062ca23c2e95d8
#
_entry.id   eb696901a9a0074f4b062ca23c2e95d8
#
_cell.length_a   1.000
_cell.length_b   1.000
_cell.length_c   1.000
_cell.angle_alpha   90.00
_cell.angle_beta   90.00
_cell.angle_gamma   90.00
#
_symmetry.space_group_name_H-M   'P 1'
#
loop_
_entity.id
_entity.type
_entity.pdbx_description
1 polymer ?
#
loop_
_entity_poly.entity_id
_entity_poly.type
_entity_poly.pdbx_seq_one_letter_code
_entity_poly.pdbx_strand_id
1 'polypeptide(L)'
;EMCIRDSNGHYYKWKEGNIFYTKTGTGKPILLIHDTDSGASGEEWAKVAKKLAKNNTVYTIDLLGCGRSDKPSIQYTSYMYVQIITAFVNDVIGKPVNVAATNLSTAPVIMANALSKDLFNKIILINPVSLQQLKCIPDKSTKFKQNIINLPIIGTFIYNKLMSPIKVDLLFRNKFISRGQLISDNMKDAYYE
;
A
#
# COMPACT_ATOMS: atom_id res chain seq x y z
N GLU A 1 -8.17 8.44 23.59
CA GLU A 1 -8.26 7.18 22.84
C GLU A 1 -6.88 6.85 22.32
N MET A 2 -6.25 5.90 23.01
CA MET A 2 -4.88 5.46 22.75
C MET A 2 -4.79 4.86 21.35
N CYS A 3 -3.93 5.39 20.52
CA CYS A 3 -3.65 4.92 19.16
C CYS A 3 -3.41 3.40 19.16
N ILE A 4 -4.19 2.66 18.36
CA ILE A 4 -4.03 1.23 18.08
C ILE A 4 -2.69 0.95 17.35
N ARG A 5 -1.80 1.93 17.29
CA ARG A 5 -0.54 1.92 16.54
C ARG A 5 0.48 0.88 17.00
N ASP A 6 0.43 0.36 18.25
CA ASP A 6 1.62 -0.28 18.80
C ASP A 6 1.49 -1.73 19.29
N SER A 7 0.30 -2.34 19.36
CA SER A 7 0.19 -3.67 19.98
C SER A 7 0.18 -4.87 19.03
N ASN A 8 0.02 -4.68 17.70
CA ASN A 8 -0.12 -5.79 16.74
C ASN A 8 0.72 -5.61 15.46
N GLY A 9 1.76 -4.78 15.51
CA GLY A 9 2.67 -4.57 14.38
C GLY A 9 3.79 -5.61 14.36
N HIS A 10 4.06 -6.16 13.19
CA HIS A 10 5.10 -7.16 12.94
C HIS A 10 5.90 -6.77 11.70
N TYR A 11 7.13 -7.31 11.60
CA TYR A 11 7.95 -7.18 10.41
C TYR A 11 8.22 -8.54 9.79
N TYR A 12 8.00 -8.64 8.49
CA TYR A 12 8.40 -9.78 7.67
C TYR A 12 9.67 -9.41 6.90
N LYS A 13 10.75 -10.17 7.13
CA LYS A 13 12.02 -9.94 6.43
C LYS A 13 11.93 -10.49 5.02
N TRP A 14 11.88 -9.60 4.05
CA TRP A 14 11.95 -9.92 2.63
C TRP A 14 13.34 -9.54 2.09
N LYS A 15 13.72 -10.05 0.91
CA LYS A 15 15.09 -9.92 0.36
C LYS A 15 15.58 -8.46 0.23
N GLU A 16 14.70 -7.51 -0.10
CA GLU A 16 15.06 -6.10 -0.33
C GLU A 16 14.73 -5.18 0.87
N GLY A 17 14.21 -5.73 1.97
CA GLY A 17 13.88 -4.94 3.16
C GLY A 17 12.82 -5.57 4.03
N ASN A 18 12.53 -4.92 5.15
CA ASN A 18 11.51 -5.36 6.10
C ASN A 18 10.14 -4.82 5.69
N ILE A 19 9.17 -5.70 5.68
CA ILE A 19 7.79 -5.40 5.33
C ILE A 19 6.96 -5.37 6.60
N PHE A 20 6.38 -4.22 6.90
CA PHE A 20 5.50 -4.05 8.05
C PHE A 20 4.13 -4.63 7.75
N TYR A 21 3.54 -5.30 8.73
CA TYR A 21 2.16 -5.75 8.67
C TYR A 21 1.52 -5.79 10.05
N THR A 22 0.20 -5.74 10.08
CA THR A 22 -0.57 -5.99 11.29
C THR A 22 -1.34 -7.28 11.17
N LYS A 23 -1.58 -7.96 12.31
CA LYS A 23 -2.41 -9.16 12.39
C LYS A 23 -3.41 -9.00 13.51
N THR A 24 -4.71 -9.03 13.20
CA THR A 24 -5.78 -8.82 14.18
C THR A 24 -6.91 -9.82 14.00
N GLY A 25 -7.57 -10.16 15.13
CA GLY A 25 -8.70 -11.08 15.13
C GLY A 25 -8.33 -12.54 14.96
N THR A 26 -9.35 -13.41 14.93
CA THR A 26 -9.22 -14.87 14.76
C THR A 26 -10.26 -15.39 13.79
N GLY A 27 -9.92 -16.40 12.98
CA GLY A 27 -10.80 -17.01 12.01
C GLY A 27 -10.16 -17.19 10.62
N LYS A 28 -10.96 -17.09 9.56
CA LYS A 28 -10.48 -17.23 8.18
C LYS A 28 -9.54 -16.07 7.82
N PRO A 29 -8.40 -16.32 7.15
CA PRO A 29 -7.45 -15.25 6.82
C PRO A 29 -8.01 -14.32 5.74
N ILE A 30 -7.78 -13.03 5.95
CA ILE A 30 -8.04 -11.96 4.97
C ILE A 30 -6.80 -11.10 4.88
N LEU A 31 -6.30 -10.85 3.67
CA LEU A 31 -5.20 -9.94 3.38
C LEU A 31 -5.74 -8.65 2.76
N LEU A 32 -5.41 -7.53 3.35
CA LEU A 32 -5.77 -6.19 2.88
C LEU A 32 -4.53 -5.49 2.36
N ILE A 33 -4.57 -5.06 1.11
CA ILE A 33 -3.45 -4.44 0.39
C ILE A 33 -3.85 -3.03 -0.04
N HIS A 34 -3.12 -2.04 0.46
CA HIS A 34 -3.32 -0.63 0.13
C HIS A 34 -2.84 -0.28 -1.28
N ASP A 35 -3.17 0.91 -1.76
CA ASP A 35 -2.65 1.45 -3.01
C ASP A 35 -1.11 1.57 -3.00
N THR A 36 -0.48 1.60 -4.17
CA THR A 36 0.96 1.84 -4.33
C THR A 36 1.28 3.31 -4.62
N ASP A 37 0.34 4.21 -4.38
CA ASP A 37 0.53 5.65 -4.55
C ASP A 37 1.36 6.24 -3.40
N SER A 38 1.97 7.39 -3.63
CA SER A 38 2.76 8.12 -2.63
C SER A 38 1.91 8.43 -1.38
N GLY A 39 2.43 8.06 -0.22
CA GLY A 39 1.76 8.23 1.06
C GLY A 39 0.71 7.15 1.40
N ALA A 40 0.45 6.18 0.53
CA ALA A 40 -0.45 5.07 0.84
C ALA A 40 0.15 4.13 1.90
N SER A 41 -0.68 3.59 2.76
CA SER A 41 -0.30 2.63 3.79
C SER A 41 -1.49 1.75 4.19
N GLY A 42 -1.22 0.70 4.95
CA GLY A 42 -2.27 -0.16 5.51
C GLY A 42 -3.28 0.57 6.41
N GLU A 43 -2.97 1.80 6.84
CA GLU A 43 -3.86 2.62 7.65
C GLU A 43 -5.19 2.94 6.94
N GLU A 44 -5.21 2.97 5.59
CA GLU A 44 -6.46 3.14 4.83
C GLU A 44 -7.50 2.06 5.16
N TRP A 45 -7.05 0.90 5.60
CA TRP A 45 -7.88 -0.24 5.97
C TRP A 45 -8.29 -0.28 7.44
N ALA A 46 -7.76 0.60 8.31
CA ALA A 46 -7.92 0.51 9.77
C ALA A 46 -9.38 0.32 10.22
N LYS A 47 -10.31 1.11 9.67
CA LYS A 47 -11.74 1.03 10.00
C LYS A 47 -12.39 -0.30 9.53
N VAL A 48 -12.00 -0.77 8.35
CA VAL A 48 -12.51 -2.01 7.76
C VAL A 48 -11.90 -3.22 8.46
N ALA A 49 -10.58 -3.20 8.69
CA ALA A 49 -9.85 -4.25 9.41
C ALA A 49 -10.46 -4.51 10.79
N LYS A 50 -10.75 -3.46 11.56
CA LYS A 50 -11.39 -3.56 12.88
C LYS A 50 -12.76 -4.26 12.82
N LYS A 51 -13.56 -4.01 11.77
CA LYS A 51 -14.85 -4.66 11.60
C LYS A 51 -14.71 -6.12 11.19
N LEU A 52 -13.80 -6.41 10.25
CA LEU A 52 -13.55 -7.76 9.74
C LEU A 52 -12.91 -8.68 10.80
N ALA A 53 -12.08 -8.12 11.67
CA ALA A 53 -11.38 -8.84 12.74
C ALA A 53 -12.31 -9.50 13.78
N LYS A 54 -13.59 -9.13 13.81
CA LYS A 54 -14.56 -9.79 14.70
C LYS A 54 -14.72 -11.29 14.39
N ASN A 55 -14.62 -11.70 13.13
CA ASN A 55 -14.86 -13.08 12.69
C ASN A 55 -13.76 -13.63 11.78
N ASN A 56 -12.68 -12.86 11.57
CA ASN A 56 -11.60 -13.23 10.64
C ASN A 56 -10.25 -12.90 11.26
N THR A 57 -9.20 -13.57 10.78
CA THR A 57 -7.82 -13.14 11.00
C THR A 57 -7.47 -12.17 9.87
N VAL A 58 -7.34 -10.89 10.18
CA VAL A 58 -7.07 -9.84 9.20
C VAL A 58 -5.60 -9.48 9.23
N TYR A 59 -4.97 -9.56 8.08
CA TYR A 59 -3.62 -9.09 7.82
C TYR A 59 -3.71 -7.80 7.00
N THR A 60 -3.05 -6.75 7.47
CA THR A 60 -2.91 -5.49 6.72
C THR A 60 -1.42 -5.29 6.49
N ILE A 61 -0.99 -5.23 5.25
CA ILE A 61 0.41 -5.12 4.87
C ILE A 61 0.72 -3.71 4.38
N ASP A 62 1.87 -3.16 4.76
CA ASP A 62 2.47 -2.01 4.10
C ASP A 62 3.43 -2.53 3.03
N LEU A 63 3.16 -2.24 1.76
CA LEU A 63 4.04 -2.66 0.68
C LEU A 63 5.41 -1.98 0.78
N LEU A 64 6.45 -2.63 0.31
CA LEU A 64 7.80 -2.07 0.29
C LEU A 64 7.80 -0.70 -0.42
N GLY A 65 8.42 0.29 0.18
CA GLY A 65 8.37 1.68 -0.30
C GLY A 65 7.23 2.52 0.30
N CYS A 66 6.31 1.92 1.05
CA CYS A 66 5.13 2.57 1.59
C CYS A 66 5.04 2.40 3.12
N GLY A 67 4.30 3.29 3.77
CA GLY A 67 3.99 3.24 5.19
C GLY A 67 5.23 3.02 6.07
N ARG A 68 5.16 2.03 6.96
CA ARG A 68 6.21 1.64 7.91
C ARG A 68 7.19 0.61 7.35
N SER A 69 6.98 0.11 6.14
CA SER A 69 7.93 -0.77 5.45
C SER A 69 9.19 -0.02 5.04
N ASP A 70 10.29 -0.75 4.88
CA ASP A 70 11.53 -0.18 4.39
C ASP A 70 11.34 0.47 3.00
N LYS A 71 12.11 1.52 2.75
CA LYS A 71 12.05 2.31 1.51
C LYS A 71 13.42 2.28 0.80
N PRO A 72 13.90 1.10 0.36
CA PRO A 72 15.19 1.00 -0.31
C PRO A 72 15.20 1.78 -1.65
N SER A 73 16.37 2.29 -2.02
CA SER A 73 16.56 3.00 -3.28
C SER A 73 16.69 2.03 -4.46
N ILE A 74 15.58 1.39 -4.79
CA ILE A 74 15.46 0.40 -5.89
C ILE A 74 14.35 0.79 -6.85
N GLN A 75 14.26 0.09 -7.98
CA GLN A 75 13.14 0.26 -8.90
C GLN A 75 11.93 -0.56 -8.43
N TYR A 76 10.87 0.11 -8.04
CA TYR A 76 9.60 -0.52 -7.67
C TYR A 76 8.82 -0.92 -8.92
N THR A 77 8.55 -2.20 -9.07
CA THR A 77 7.83 -2.76 -10.23
C THR A 77 6.61 -3.56 -9.78
N SER A 78 5.60 -3.65 -10.63
CA SER A 78 4.44 -4.52 -10.36
C SER A 78 4.86 -5.97 -10.12
N TYR A 79 5.87 -6.46 -10.82
CA TYR A 79 6.39 -7.83 -10.64
C TYR A 79 7.05 -8.02 -9.27
N MET A 80 7.76 -7.01 -8.76
CA MET A 80 8.29 -7.05 -7.39
C MET A 80 7.17 -7.17 -6.36
N TYR A 81 6.08 -6.41 -6.52
CA TYR A 81 4.92 -6.53 -5.63
C TYR A 81 4.23 -7.89 -5.74
N VAL A 82 4.18 -8.50 -6.94
CA VAL A 82 3.73 -9.89 -7.10
C VAL A 82 4.56 -10.84 -6.25
N GLN A 83 5.89 -10.71 -6.29
CA GLN A 83 6.79 -11.55 -5.48
C GLN A 83 6.57 -11.32 -3.98
N ILE A 84 6.42 -10.07 -3.54
CA ILE A 84 6.15 -9.73 -2.13
C ILE A 84 4.83 -10.37 -1.66
N ILE A 85 3.75 -10.17 -2.41
CA ILE A 85 2.43 -10.69 -2.06
C ILE A 85 2.47 -12.23 -1.99
N THR A 86 3.07 -12.87 -2.99
CA THR A 86 3.19 -14.34 -3.03
C THR A 86 4.01 -14.88 -1.86
N ALA A 87 5.18 -14.28 -1.60
CA ALA A 87 6.03 -14.66 -0.49
C ALA A 87 5.34 -14.44 0.86
N PHE A 88 4.68 -13.30 1.05
CA PHE A 88 3.95 -12.99 2.28
C PHE A 88 2.82 -14.00 2.56
N VAL A 89 2.04 -14.37 1.56
CA VAL A 89 0.99 -15.38 1.72
C VAL A 89 1.59 -16.73 2.09
N ASN A 90 2.66 -17.14 1.44
CA ASN A 90 3.28 -18.44 1.68
C ASN A 90 4.00 -18.51 3.04
N ASP A 91 4.80 -17.49 3.37
CA ASP A 91 5.71 -17.52 4.51
C ASP A 91 5.02 -17.08 5.82
N VAL A 92 4.12 -16.10 5.75
CA VAL A 92 3.49 -15.49 6.92
C VAL A 92 2.09 -16.06 7.19
N ILE A 93 1.27 -16.21 6.14
CA ILE A 93 -0.10 -16.73 6.28
C ILE A 93 -0.12 -18.26 6.20
N GLY A 94 0.68 -18.85 5.31
CA GLY A 94 0.88 -20.29 5.16
C GLY A 94 -0.32 -21.08 4.62
N LYS A 95 -1.32 -20.40 4.06
CA LYS A 95 -2.53 -21.02 3.48
C LYS A 95 -3.24 -20.04 2.54
N PRO A 96 -4.12 -20.54 1.63
CA PRO A 96 -4.92 -19.70 0.76
C PRO A 96 -5.73 -18.66 1.54
N VAL A 97 -5.74 -17.44 1.04
CA VAL A 97 -6.28 -16.26 1.74
C VAL A 97 -7.35 -15.56 0.89
N ASN A 98 -8.34 -14.93 1.53
CA ASN A 98 -9.15 -13.95 0.86
C ASN A 98 -8.35 -12.64 0.76
N VAL A 99 -8.30 -12.00 -0.41
CA VAL A 99 -7.54 -10.77 -0.60
C VAL A 99 -8.44 -9.62 -1.04
N ALA A 100 -8.21 -8.44 -0.50
CA ALA A 100 -8.78 -7.19 -1.00
C ALA A 100 -7.64 -6.22 -1.32
N ALA A 101 -7.72 -5.56 -2.47
CA ALA A 101 -6.73 -4.61 -2.94
C ALA A 101 -7.38 -3.37 -3.56
N THR A 102 -6.71 -2.24 -3.45
CA THR A 102 -7.20 -0.94 -3.95
C THR A 102 -6.32 -0.42 -5.08
N ASN A 103 -6.95 0.29 -6.03
CA ASN A 103 -6.31 1.06 -7.10
C ASN A 103 -5.17 0.29 -7.83
N LEU A 104 -3.94 0.83 -7.81
CA LEU A 104 -2.78 0.27 -8.51
C LEU A 104 -2.36 -1.11 -8.00
N SER A 105 -2.56 -1.41 -6.70
CA SER A 105 -2.21 -2.72 -6.13
C SER A 105 -3.12 -3.86 -6.63
N THR A 106 -4.23 -3.55 -7.30
CA THR A 106 -5.09 -4.57 -7.92
C THR A 106 -4.38 -5.34 -9.03
N ALA A 107 -3.50 -4.68 -9.79
CA ALA A 107 -2.76 -5.31 -10.88
C ALA A 107 -1.80 -6.42 -10.38
N PRO A 108 -0.89 -6.17 -9.42
CA PRO A 108 -0.04 -7.24 -8.88
C PRO A 108 -0.83 -8.37 -8.19
N VAL A 109 -2.01 -8.10 -7.60
CA VAL A 109 -2.87 -9.17 -7.06
C VAL A 109 -3.41 -10.08 -8.17
N ILE A 110 -3.90 -9.52 -9.27
CA ILE A 110 -4.35 -10.29 -10.43
C ILE A 110 -3.20 -11.11 -11.01
N MET A 111 -2.02 -10.50 -11.15
CA MET A 111 -0.82 -11.19 -11.65
C MET A 111 -0.37 -12.32 -10.73
N ALA A 112 -0.39 -12.10 -9.40
CA ALA A 112 -0.05 -13.13 -8.42
C ALA A 112 -1.00 -14.32 -8.52
N ASN A 113 -2.30 -14.08 -8.67
CA ASN A 113 -3.29 -15.14 -8.86
C ASN A 113 -3.08 -15.91 -10.17
N ALA A 114 -2.66 -15.24 -11.25
CA ALA A 114 -2.40 -15.89 -12.52
C ALA A 114 -1.13 -16.76 -12.50
N LEU A 115 -0.12 -16.34 -11.73
CA LEU A 115 1.18 -17.03 -11.64
C LEU A 115 1.21 -18.13 -10.56
N SER A 116 0.41 -17.97 -9.51
CA SER A 116 0.36 -18.90 -8.37
C SER A 116 -1.08 -19.38 -8.16
N LYS A 117 -1.37 -20.57 -8.68
CA LYS A 117 -2.67 -21.22 -8.47
C LYS A 117 -2.88 -21.44 -6.98
N ASP A 118 -4.13 -21.30 -6.53
CA ASP A 118 -4.56 -21.54 -5.14
C ASP A 118 -3.96 -20.59 -4.09
N LEU A 119 -3.36 -19.46 -4.51
CA LEU A 119 -2.87 -18.44 -3.57
C LEU A 119 -4.04 -17.72 -2.87
N PHE A 120 -5.13 -17.48 -3.61
CA PHE A 120 -6.30 -16.78 -3.11
C PHE A 120 -7.59 -17.61 -3.23
N ASN A 121 -8.41 -17.58 -2.17
CA ASN A 121 -9.75 -18.16 -2.20
C ASN A 121 -10.77 -17.23 -2.87
N LYS A 122 -10.72 -15.94 -2.53
CA LYS A 122 -11.56 -14.87 -3.10
C LYS A 122 -10.73 -13.61 -3.28
N ILE A 123 -10.98 -12.89 -4.37
CA ILE A 123 -10.31 -11.64 -4.70
C ILE A 123 -11.36 -10.54 -4.78
N ILE A 124 -11.14 -9.47 -4.04
CA ILE A 124 -11.95 -8.24 -4.05
C ILE A 124 -11.07 -7.13 -4.59
N LEU A 125 -11.45 -6.56 -5.72
CA LEU A 125 -10.76 -5.45 -6.34
C LEU A 125 -11.59 -4.19 -6.18
N ILE A 126 -11.01 -3.18 -5.53
CA ILE A 126 -11.68 -1.91 -5.29
C ILE A 126 -11.03 -0.86 -6.19
N ASN A 127 -11.85 -0.26 -7.06
CA ASN A 127 -11.41 0.74 -8.03
C ASN A 127 -10.19 0.28 -8.87
N PRO A 128 -10.27 -0.89 -9.55
CA PRO A 128 -9.14 -1.42 -10.28
C PRO A 128 -8.74 -0.50 -11.42
N VAL A 129 -7.43 -0.35 -11.63
CA VAL A 129 -6.89 0.46 -12.72
C VAL A 129 -7.17 -0.19 -14.08
N SER A 130 -7.45 0.63 -15.08
CA SER A 130 -7.65 0.15 -16.45
C SER A 130 -6.33 -0.31 -17.08
N LEU A 131 -6.41 -1.26 -18.03
CA LEU A 131 -5.25 -1.68 -18.83
C LEU A 131 -4.60 -0.50 -19.57
N GLN A 132 -5.34 0.54 -19.84
CA GLN A 132 -4.84 1.74 -20.51
C GLN A 132 -3.95 2.58 -19.59
N GLN A 133 -4.28 2.65 -18.30
CA GLN A 133 -3.44 3.29 -17.28
C GLN A 133 -2.16 2.49 -17.01
N LEU A 134 -2.21 1.15 -17.07
CA LEU A 134 -1.03 0.28 -16.91
C LEU A 134 -0.07 0.36 -18.11
N LYS A 135 -0.51 0.83 -19.28
CA LYS A 135 0.31 1.01 -20.48
C LYS A 135 1.11 2.32 -20.50
N CYS A 136 1.10 3.11 -19.43
CA CYS A 136 1.93 4.32 -19.34
C CYS A 136 3.42 3.95 -19.36
N ILE A 137 4.03 3.98 -20.55
CA ILE A 137 5.46 3.77 -20.73
C ILE A 137 6.16 5.12 -20.46
N PRO A 138 7.17 5.17 -19.57
CA PRO A 138 7.94 6.38 -19.33
C PRO A 138 8.55 6.90 -20.64
N ASP A 139 8.21 8.09 -21.04
CA ASP A 139 8.80 8.79 -22.18
C ASP A 139 10.11 9.50 -21.82
N LYS A 140 10.75 10.15 -22.82
CA LYS A 140 12.00 10.92 -22.59
C LYS A 140 11.80 12.06 -21.59
N SER A 141 10.61 12.68 -21.56
CA SER A 141 10.26 13.76 -20.62
C SER A 141 10.19 13.22 -19.18
N THR A 142 9.64 12.04 -18.98
CA THR A 142 9.58 11.36 -17.68
C THR A 142 10.98 11.05 -17.15
N LYS A 143 11.88 10.53 -18.01
CA LYS A 143 13.27 10.26 -17.63
C LYS A 143 14.05 11.54 -17.28
N PHE A 144 13.81 12.62 -18.01
CA PHE A 144 14.42 13.92 -17.70
C PHE A 144 13.95 14.47 -16.34
N LYS A 145 12.64 14.40 -16.06
CA LYS A 145 12.08 14.79 -14.76
C LYS A 145 12.65 13.94 -13.62
N GLN A 146 12.77 12.62 -13.83
CA GLN A 146 13.37 11.71 -12.88
C GLN A 146 14.82 12.08 -12.57
N ASN A 147 15.63 12.43 -13.58
CA ASN A 147 17.01 12.86 -13.38
C ASN A 147 17.11 14.15 -12.55
N ILE A 148 16.19 15.11 -12.75
CA ILE A 148 16.14 16.34 -11.97
C ILE A 148 15.77 16.04 -10.50
N ILE A 149 14.79 15.16 -10.27
CA ILE A 149 14.36 14.78 -8.91
C ILE A 149 15.47 14.00 -8.19
N ASN A 150 16.30 13.25 -8.91
CA ASN A 150 17.41 12.50 -8.33
C ASN A 150 18.62 13.39 -7.95
N LEU A 151 18.62 14.67 -8.29
CA LEU A 151 19.65 15.60 -7.82
C LEU A 151 19.45 15.90 -6.32
N PRO A 152 20.47 15.71 -5.46
CA PRO A 152 20.30 15.69 -4.00
C PRO A 152 19.66 16.94 -3.41
N ILE A 153 20.02 18.14 -3.90
CA ILE A 153 19.52 19.42 -3.39
C ILE A 153 18.20 19.78 -4.07
N ILE A 154 18.14 19.68 -5.39
CA ILE A 154 16.97 20.09 -6.19
C ILE A 154 15.82 19.12 -5.97
N GLY A 155 16.10 17.83 -5.93
CA GLY A 155 15.10 16.80 -5.67
C GLY A 155 14.46 16.95 -4.30
N THR A 156 15.26 17.17 -3.26
CA THR A 156 14.76 17.40 -1.90
C THR A 156 13.88 18.65 -1.82
N PHE A 157 14.29 19.75 -2.48
CA PHE A 157 13.49 20.99 -2.52
C PHE A 157 12.15 20.77 -3.25
N ILE A 158 12.18 20.10 -4.41
CA ILE A 158 10.97 19.79 -5.19
C ILE A 158 10.06 18.85 -4.39
N TYR A 159 10.63 17.82 -3.76
CA TYR A 159 9.88 16.87 -2.93
C TYR A 159 9.18 17.59 -1.76
N ASN A 160 9.91 18.38 -0.99
CA ASN A 160 9.36 19.14 0.13
C ASN A 160 8.28 20.13 -0.30
N LYS A 161 8.43 20.74 -1.48
CA LYS A 161 7.41 21.64 -2.04
C LYS A 161 6.17 20.91 -2.55
N LEU A 162 6.33 19.71 -3.10
CA LEU A 162 5.22 18.88 -3.60
C LEU A 162 4.48 18.17 -2.45
N MET A 163 5.21 17.74 -1.42
CA MET A 163 4.70 17.03 -0.25
C MET A 163 4.49 17.96 0.95
N SER A 164 4.28 19.27 0.71
CA SER A 164 3.97 20.20 1.81
C SER A 164 2.61 19.86 2.44
N PRO A 165 2.44 20.08 3.77
CA PRO A 165 1.18 19.81 4.50
C PRO A 165 -0.06 20.34 3.80
N ILE A 166 0.04 21.55 3.26
CA ILE A 166 -1.07 22.21 2.54
C ILE A 166 -1.46 21.45 1.29
N LYS A 167 -0.49 20.91 0.54
CA LYS A 167 -0.78 20.16 -0.70
C LYS A 167 -1.28 18.75 -0.42
N VAL A 168 -0.79 18.13 0.64
CA VAL A 168 -1.31 16.84 1.10
C VAL A 168 -2.77 17.00 1.53
N ASP A 169 -3.12 18.03 2.30
CA ASP A 169 -4.50 18.32 2.68
C ASP A 169 -5.40 18.59 1.44
N LEU A 170 -4.86 19.28 0.44
CA LEU A 170 -5.57 19.58 -0.81
C LEU A 170 -5.77 18.31 -1.69
N LEU A 171 -4.77 17.43 -1.74
CA LEU A 171 -4.87 16.12 -2.41
C LEU A 171 -5.89 15.23 -1.71
N PHE A 172 -5.91 15.22 -0.38
CA PHE A 172 -6.91 14.51 0.41
C PHE A 172 -8.32 15.00 0.13
N ARG A 173 -8.53 16.32 0.16
CA ARG A 173 -9.83 16.93 -0.12
C ARG A 173 -10.32 16.60 -1.54
N ASN A 174 -9.44 16.63 -2.51
CA ASN A 174 -9.82 16.39 -3.92
C ASN A 174 -9.95 14.91 -4.28
N LYS A 175 -9.17 14.02 -3.65
CA LYS A 175 -9.09 12.60 -4.03
C LYS A 175 -9.96 11.69 -3.18
N PHE A 176 -10.16 12.01 -1.90
CA PHE A 176 -10.80 11.11 -0.92
C PHE A 176 -12.11 11.64 -0.33
N ILE A 177 -12.46 12.90 -0.54
CA ILE A 177 -13.68 13.46 0.03
C ILE A 177 -14.75 13.64 -1.03
N SER A 178 -15.62 12.65 -1.16
CA SER A 178 -16.95 12.90 -1.69
C SER A 178 -17.88 13.19 -0.50
N ARG A 179 -18.29 14.45 -0.35
CA ARG A 179 -19.27 14.93 0.65
C ARG A 179 -18.77 14.99 2.10
N GLY A 180 -18.06 16.07 2.47
CA GLY A 180 -18.11 16.64 3.83
C GLY A 180 -17.66 15.79 5.01
N GLN A 181 -16.99 14.67 4.79
CA GLN A 181 -16.39 13.91 5.88
C GLN A 181 -15.10 14.59 6.32
N LEU A 182 -15.06 15.00 7.58
CA LEU A 182 -13.86 15.53 8.21
C LEU A 182 -12.79 14.45 8.26
N ILE A 183 -11.65 14.72 7.64
CA ILE A 183 -10.45 13.90 7.79
C ILE A 183 -9.97 14.11 9.22
N SER A 184 -9.84 13.03 9.99
CA SER A 184 -9.23 13.14 11.31
C SER A 184 -7.76 13.51 11.20
N ASP A 185 -7.25 14.34 12.11
CA ASP A 185 -5.83 14.74 12.10
C ASP A 185 -4.90 13.53 12.18
N ASN A 186 -5.28 12.47 12.89
CA ASN A 186 -4.56 11.18 12.92
C ASN A 186 -4.41 10.53 11.54
N MET A 187 -5.32 10.76 10.63
CA MET A 187 -5.26 10.23 9.27
C MET A 187 -4.30 11.05 8.40
N LYS A 188 -4.20 12.36 8.66
CA LYS A 188 -3.23 13.24 8.00
C LYS A 188 -1.81 12.92 8.44
N ASP A 189 -1.60 12.71 9.74
CA ASP A 189 -0.30 12.39 10.33
C ASP A 189 0.24 11.04 9.80
N ALA A 190 -0.64 10.05 9.63
CA ALA A 190 -0.27 8.74 9.09
C ALA A 190 0.20 8.77 7.62
N TYR A 191 -0.16 9.81 6.88
CA TYR A 191 0.31 10.03 5.50
C TYR A 191 1.57 10.91 5.43
N TYR A 192 1.95 11.51 6.56
CA TYR A 192 3.13 12.36 6.70
C TYR A 192 4.38 11.59 7.13
N GLU A 193 4.21 10.46 7.81
CA GLU A 193 5.28 9.55 8.23
C GLU A 193 5.69 8.58 7.09
#